data_5675af05fbff778762be2bec4bdf0f0e
#
_entry.id   5675af05fbff778762be2bec4bdf0f0e
#
_cell.length_a   1.000
_cell.length_b   1.000
_cell.length_c   1.000
_cell.angle_alpha   90.00
_cell.angle_beta   90.00
_cell.angle_gamma   90.00
#
_symmetry.space_group_name_H-M   'P 1'
#
loop_
_entity.id
_entity.type
_entity.pdbx_description
1 polymer ?
#
loop_
_entity_poly.entity_id
_entity_poly.type
_entity_poly.pdbx_seq_one_letter_code
_entity_poly.pdbx_strand_id
1 'polypeptide(L)'
;MKNEAVKGLLVSFVMSIMIACNAKKEEPVAMVIDKEQVKKEIQAKEDEYAATYNAGEMKNIGYYADDATTFSQNRPPLVGKKAIIEYLKDGIDSINKNNKISFTTNEVFVSNDGNMVVEIGYYKVVDATNTAINTGNYMVLFEKRDNKYVSVRDMSASDMPRE
;
A
#
# COMPACT_ATOMS: atom_id res chain seq x y z
N MET A 1 -29.42 -37.70 -70.19
CA MET A 1 -30.10 -37.11 -69.09
C MET A 1 -29.28 -37.37 -67.77
N LYS A 2 -28.15 -36.75 -67.58
CA LYS A 2 -27.39 -36.79 -66.35
C LYS A 2 -26.40 -35.63 -66.48
N ASN A 3 -26.67 -34.44 -65.89
CA ASN A 3 -25.64 -33.41 -65.63
C ASN A 3 -26.17 -32.10 -65.07
N GLU A 4 -27.49 -32.06 -64.65
CA GLU A 4 -28.03 -30.78 -64.11
C GLU A 4 -28.17 -30.75 -62.58
N ALA A 5 -27.87 -31.86 -61.86
CA ALA A 5 -28.08 -31.93 -60.41
C ALA A 5 -26.85 -31.56 -59.58
N VAL A 6 -25.70 -31.33 -60.21
CA VAL A 6 -24.43 -31.05 -59.47
C VAL A 6 -24.08 -29.56 -59.36
N LYS A 7 -24.74 -28.71 -60.20
CA LYS A 7 -24.45 -27.26 -60.19
C LYS A 7 -25.24 -26.46 -59.12
N GLY A 8 -26.27 -27.05 -58.51
CA GLY A 8 -27.06 -26.36 -57.48
C GLY A 8 -26.50 -26.47 -56.06
N LEU A 9 -25.60 -27.39 -55.79
CA LEU A 9 -25.12 -27.69 -54.43
C LEU A 9 -23.86 -26.90 -54.05
N LEU A 10 -23.18 -26.30 -55.00
CA LEU A 10 -21.91 -25.59 -54.78
C LEU A 10 -22.08 -24.09 -54.54
N VAL A 11 -23.24 -23.50 -54.78
CA VAL A 11 -23.52 -22.08 -54.56
C VAL A 11 -24.09 -21.80 -53.16
N SER A 12 -24.65 -22.81 -52.50
CA SER A 12 -25.27 -22.63 -51.17
C SER A 12 -24.27 -22.72 -50.01
N PHE A 13 -23.05 -23.13 -50.23
CA PHE A 13 -22.04 -23.31 -49.16
C PHE A 13 -21.06 -22.16 -48.97
N VAL A 14 -21.10 -21.14 -49.85
CA VAL A 14 -20.17 -20.00 -49.76
C VAL A 14 -20.78 -18.80 -49.01
N MET A 15 -22.06 -18.84 -48.67
CA MET A 15 -22.74 -17.68 -48.06
C MET A 15 -22.88 -17.74 -46.52
N SER A 16 -22.28 -18.76 -45.88
CA SER A 16 -22.40 -18.95 -44.42
C SER A 16 -21.18 -18.58 -43.58
N ILE A 17 -20.15 -17.91 -44.17
CA ILE A 17 -18.87 -17.64 -43.45
C ILE A 17 -18.66 -16.14 -43.16
N MET A 18 -19.65 -15.26 -43.36
CA MET A 18 -19.50 -13.82 -43.15
C MET A 18 -20.25 -13.24 -41.94
N ILE A 19 -20.60 -14.05 -40.95
CA ILE A 19 -21.27 -13.55 -39.73
C ILE A 19 -20.47 -14.04 -38.50
N ALA A 20 -19.19 -13.80 -38.45
CA ALA A 20 -18.43 -13.99 -37.24
C ALA A 20 -17.22 -13.08 -37.22
N CYS A 21 -17.36 -11.83 -36.92
CA CYS A 21 -16.33 -10.97 -36.33
C CYS A 21 -16.87 -9.55 -36.17
N ASN A 22 -17.78 -9.36 -35.24
CA ASN A 22 -17.97 -8.07 -34.61
C ASN A 22 -18.32 -8.29 -33.12
N ALA A 23 -17.55 -9.15 -32.45
CA ALA A 23 -17.40 -9.01 -31.03
C ALA A 23 -16.67 -7.69 -30.80
N LYS A 24 -17.39 -6.61 -30.49
CA LYS A 24 -16.78 -5.45 -29.85
C LYS A 24 -16.00 -6.00 -28.67
N LYS A 25 -14.66 -5.94 -28.72
CA LYS A 25 -13.85 -6.04 -27.50
C LYS A 25 -14.36 -4.91 -26.61
N GLU A 26 -15.10 -5.25 -25.57
CA GLU A 26 -15.33 -4.32 -24.48
C GLU A 26 -13.93 -3.97 -23.97
N GLU A 27 -13.53 -2.72 -24.18
CA GLU A 27 -12.33 -2.20 -23.55
C GLU A 27 -12.54 -2.37 -22.05
N PRO A 28 -11.55 -2.93 -21.31
CA PRO A 28 -11.65 -3.04 -19.88
C PRO A 28 -11.95 -1.66 -19.31
N VAL A 29 -13.08 -1.52 -18.62
CA VAL A 29 -13.43 -0.28 -17.92
C VAL A 29 -12.28 0.00 -16.97
N ALA A 30 -11.50 1.07 -17.24
CA ALA A 30 -10.41 1.46 -16.38
C ALA A 30 -10.97 1.69 -14.97
N MET A 31 -10.48 0.94 -14.00
CA MET A 31 -10.86 1.13 -12.60
C MET A 31 -10.45 2.54 -12.18
N VAL A 32 -11.42 3.39 -11.88
CA VAL A 32 -11.14 4.74 -11.38
C VAL A 32 -10.81 4.61 -9.89
N ILE A 33 -9.53 4.81 -9.56
CA ILE A 33 -9.07 4.79 -8.17
C ILE A 33 -9.37 6.16 -7.53
N ASP A 34 -10.16 6.15 -6.46
CA ASP A 34 -10.37 7.34 -5.63
C ASP A 34 -9.15 7.54 -4.71
N LYS A 35 -8.24 8.42 -5.14
CA LYS A 35 -7.00 8.72 -4.39
C LYS A 35 -7.27 9.36 -3.03
N GLU A 36 -8.32 10.15 -2.90
CA GLU A 36 -8.67 10.77 -1.62
C GLU A 36 -9.17 9.72 -0.62
N GLN A 37 -9.94 8.74 -1.10
CA GLN A 37 -10.35 7.62 -0.28
C GLN A 37 -9.14 6.78 0.16
N VAL A 38 -8.22 6.47 -0.76
CA VAL A 38 -6.99 5.74 -0.44
C VAL A 38 -6.16 6.52 0.59
N LYS A 39 -6.01 7.85 0.43
CA LYS A 39 -5.28 8.68 1.39
C LYS A 39 -5.89 8.59 2.80
N LYS A 40 -7.21 8.59 2.92
CA LYS A 40 -7.90 8.41 4.21
C LYS A 40 -7.66 7.04 4.82
N GLU A 41 -7.65 5.98 3.98
CA GLU A 41 -7.35 4.61 4.44
C GLU A 41 -5.91 4.49 4.96
N ILE A 42 -4.95 5.13 4.29
CA ILE A 42 -3.55 5.16 4.73
C ILE A 42 -3.41 5.96 6.02
N GLN A 43 -4.00 7.17 6.11
CA GLN A 43 -3.98 7.95 7.36
C GLN A 43 -4.57 7.16 8.54
N ALA A 44 -5.66 6.41 8.33
CA ALA A 44 -6.23 5.56 9.36
C ALA A 44 -5.27 4.45 9.82
N LYS A 45 -4.42 3.93 8.92
CA LYS A 45 -3.35 2.98 9.25
C LYS A 45 -2.26 3.62 10.12
N GLU A 46 -1.87 4.85 9.81
CA GLU A 46 -0.92 5.62 10.60
C GLU A 46 -1.47 5.94 12.00
N ASP A 47 -2.75 6.29 12.09
CA ASP A 47 -3.43 6.54 13.36
C ASP A 47 -3.51 5.27 14.23
N GLU A 48 -3.80 4.10 13.62
CA GLU A 48 -3.79 2.78 14.30
C GLU A 48 -2.38 2.44 14.79
N TYR A 49 -1.35 2.67 13.97
CA TYR A 49 0.03 2.49 14.37
C TYR A 49 0.39 3.36 15.56
N ALA A 50 0.12 4.68 15.48
CA ALA A 50 0.40 5.62 16.56
C ALA A 50 -0.32 5.24 17.85
N ALA A 51 -1.60 4.86 17.78
CA ALA A 51 -2.37 4.41 18.95
C ALA A 51 -1.74 3.17 19.60
N THR A 52 -1.37 2.17 18.80
CA THR A 52 -0.75 0.91 19.27
C THR A 52 0.62 1.18 19.90
N TYR A 53 1.44 2.02 19.25
CA TYR A 53 2.75 2.42 19.76
C TYR A 53 2.63 3.18 21.09
N ASN A 54 1.76 4.17 21.14
CA ASN A 54 1.53 5.00 22.33
C ASN A 54 0.93 4.22 23.51
N ALA A 55 0.24 3.10 23.23
CA ALA A 55 -0.23 2.18 24.26
C ALA A 55 0.80 1.15 24.72
N GLY A 56 1.95 1.03 24.02
CA GLY A 56 2.97 0.01 24.29
C GLY A 56 2.58 -1.40 23.82
N GLU A 57 1.60 -1.54 22.93
CA GLU A 57 0.99 -2.82 22.53
C GLU A 57 1.53 -3.38 21.20
N MET A 58 2.81 -3.16 20.90
CA MET A 58 3.41 -3.42 19.58
C MET A 58 3.27 -4.85 19.06
N LYS A 59 3.14 -5.86 19.93
CA LYS A 59 2.98 -7.26 19.50
C LYS A 59 1.71 -7.52 18.67
N ASN A 60 0.72 -6.64 18.76
CA ASN A 60 -0.56 -6.76 18.05
C ASN A 60 -0.65 -5.87 16.81
N ILE A 61 0.44 -5.20 16.44
CA ILE A 61 0.42 -4.25 15.31
C ILE A 61 0.12 -4.95 13.98
N GLY A 62 -0.96 -4.54 13.35
CA GLY A 62 -1.40 -5.01 12.03
C GLY A 62 -0.77 -4.25 10.85
N TYR A 63 0.18 -3.38 11.12
CA TYR A 63 0.76 -2.45 10.15
C TYR A 63 1.71 -3.11 9.16
N TYR A 64 2.59 -4.00 9.63
CA TYR A 64 3.66 -4.61 8.83
C TYR A 64 3.25 -5.93 8.19
N ALA A 65 3.67 -6.13 6.94
CA ALA A 65 3.71 -7.45 6.31
C ALA A 65 4.78 -8.35 6.96
N ASP A 66 4.65 -9.67 6.86
CA ASP A 66 5.61 -10.61 7.46
C ASP A 66 7.02 -10.48 6.86
N ASP A 67 7.12 -10.10 5.56
CA ASP A 67 8.34 -9.85 4.81
C ASP A 67 8.71 -8.36 4.73
N ALA A 68 8.15 -7.52 5.60
CA ALA A 68 8.45 -6.08 5.65
C ALA A 68 9.93 -5.83 5.94
N THR A 69 10.44 -4.71 5.42
CA THR A 69 11.78 -4.21 5.74
C THR A 69 11.70 -2.73 6.08
N THR A 70 12.19 -2.35 7.25
CA THR A 70 12.32 -0.94 7.65
C THR A 70 13.76 -0.47 7.56
N PHE A 71 13.93 0.77 7.10
CA PHE A 71 15.20 1.45 6.92
C PHE A 71 15.25 2.63 7.88
N SER A 72 16.04 2.50 8.90
CA SER A 72 16.24 3.58 9.88
C SER A 72 17.61 4.19 9.72
N GLN A 73 17.74 5.46 10.10
CA GLN A 73 19.00 6.19 10.04
C GLN A 73 20.07 5.52 10.91
N ASN A 74 21.31 5.47 10.42
CA ASN A 74 22.52 5.01 11.14
C ASN A 74 22.49 3.53 11.59
N ARG A 75 21.74 2.68 10.91
CA ARG A 75 21.66 1.24 11.22
C ARG A 75 21.39 0.39 9.96
N PRO A 76 21.77 -0.89 9.96
CA PRO A 76 21.34 -1.83 8.93
C PRO A 76 19.81 -1.97 8.88
N PRO A 77 19.24 -2.30 7.71
CA PRO A 77 17.82 -2.57 7.59
C PRO A 77 17.36 -3.68 8.54
N LEU A 78 16.17 -3.53 9.11
CA LEU A 78 15.49 -4.59 9.86
C LEU A 78 14.61 -5.37 8.90
N VAL A 79 14.85 -6.66 8.75
CA VAL A 79 14.14 -7.52 7.81
C VAL A 79 13.20 -8.46 8.56
N GLY A 80 11.93 -8.43 8.15
CA GLY A 80 10.85 -9.24 8.69
C GLY A 80 10.15 -8.59 9.89
N LYS A 81 8.83 -8.74 9.92
CA LYS A 81 7.93 -8.20 10.97
C LYS A 81 8.42 -8.48 12.39
N LYS A 82 8.93 -9.69 12.65
CA LYS A 82 9.41 -10.06 13.99
C LYS A 82 10.54 -9.16 14.46
N ALA A 83 11.58 -8.96 13.60
CA ALA A 83 12.71 -8.11 13.95
C ALA A 83 12.31 -6.64 14.14
N ILE A 84 11.37 -6.16 13.32
CA ILE A 84 10.82 -4.81 13.43
C ILE A 84 10.10 -4.63 14.78
N ILE A 85 9.22 -5.57 15.16
CA ILE A 85 8.46 -5.51 16.41
C ILE A 85 9.39 -5.57 17.62
N GLU A 86 10.40 -6.43 17.62
CA GLU A 86 11.40 -6.51 18.69
C GLU A 86 12.10 -5.16 18.89
N TYR A 87 12.57 -4.55 17.79
CA TYR A 87 13.19 -3.22 17.84
C TYR A 87 12.25 -2.13 18.38
N LEU A 88 11.00 -2.11 17.92
CA LEU A 88 10.03 -1.10 18.37
C LEU A 88 9.73 -1.24 19.88
N LYS A 89 9.69 -2.47 20.41
CA LYS A 89 9.55 -2.71 21.85
C LYS A 89 10.73 -2.16 22.65
N ASP A 90 11.96 -2.45 22.20
CA ASP A 90 13.15 -1.94 22.87
C ASP A 90 13.16 -0.40 22.86
N GLY A 91 12.68 0.21 21.78
CA GLY A 91 12.47 1.65 21.67
C GLY A 91 11.46 2.19 22.67
N ILE A 92 10.31 1.55 22.83
CA ILE A 92 9.26 1.95 23.79
C ILE A 92 9.76 1.83 25.22
N ASP A 93 10.49 0.77 25.56
CA ASP A 93 11.02 0.55 26.90
C ASP A 93 12.11 1.57 27.27
N SER A 94 12.82 2.12 26.27
CA SER A 94 13.88 3.12 26.45
C SER A 94 13.37 4.57 26.39
N ILE A 95 12.21 4.83 25.78
CA ILE A 95 11.61 6.16 25.68
C ILE A 95 10.76 6.45 26.91
N ASN A 96 10.74 7.70 27.36
CA ASN A 96 9.84 8.15 28.42
C ASN A 96 8.38 7.79 28.06
N LYS A 97 7.72 6.96 28.87
CA LYS A 97 6.34 6.46 28.66
C LYS A 97 5.28 7.57 28.48
N ASN A 98 5.64 8.81 28.78
CA ASN A 98 4.78 9.98 28.62
C ASN A 98 4.89 10.61 27.22
N ASN A 99 5.84 10.18 26.40
CA ASN A 99 5.99 10.70 25.05
C ASN A 99 4.93 10.08 24.14
N LYS A 100 4.41 10.88 23.20
CA LYS A 100 3.41 10.45 22.21
C LYS A 100 3.90 10.72 20.81
N ILE A 101 3.73 9.75 19.93
CA ILE A 101 3.97 9.90 18.49
C ILE A 101 2.65 10.10 17.74
N SER A 102 2.71 10.90 16.70
CA SER A 102 1.62 11.06 15.72
C SER A 102 2.19 11.12 14.31
N PHE A 103 1.38 10.75 13.34
CA PHE A 103 1.73 10.74 11.92
C PHE A 103 0.70 11.55 11.13
N THR A 104 1.16 12.17 10.05
CA THR A 104 0.31 12.90 9.10
C THR A 104 0.68 12.46 7.69
N THR A 105 -0.26 11.88 6.96
CA THR A 105 -0.13 11.53 5.55
C THR A 105 -0.23 12.79 4.69
N ASN A 106 0.86 13.24 4.12
CA ASN A 106 0.89 14.42 3.24
C ASN A 106 0.43 14.06 1.83
N GLU A 107 1.04 13.04 1.22
CA GLU A 107 0.79 12.63 -0.15
C GLU A 107 0.68 11.11 -0.27
N VAL A 108 -0.10 10.66 -1.27
CA VAL A 108 -0.14 9.26 -1.68
C VAL A 108 -0.01 9.15 -3.20
N PHE A 109 0.79 8.19 -3.66
CA PHE A 109 0.92 7.79 -5.05
C PHE A 109 0.39 6.37 -5.19
N VAL A 110 -0.72 6.21 -5.89
CA VAL A 110 -1.45 4.94 -5.99
C VAL A 110 -1.20 4.33 -7.37
N SER A 111 -0.89 3.03 -7.42
CA SER A 111 -0.79 2.27 -8.67
C SER A 111 -2.13 2.21 -9.40
N ASN A 112 -2.11 2.01 -10.72
CA ASN A 112 -3.31 1.99 -11.56
C ASN A 112 -4.34 0.93 -11.17
N ASP A 113 -3.92 -0.13 -10.50
CA ASP A 113 -4.75 -1.23 -10.02
C ASP A 113 -5.16 -1.07 -8.53
N GLY A 114 -4.68 0.00 -7.86
CA GLY A 114 -4.94 0.26 -6.45
C GLY A 114 -4.26 -0.70 -5.47
N ASN A 115 -3.33 -1.54 -5.94
CA ASN A 115 -2.71 -2.56 -5.09
C ASN A 115 -1.44 -2.07 -4.37
N MET A 116 -0.83 -1.01 -4.87
CA MET A 116 0.37 -0.42 -4.28
C MET A 116 0.16 1.06 -4.01
N VAL A 117 0.64 1.52 -2.86
CA VAL A 117 0.61 2.93 -2.46
C VAL A 117 1.98 3.32 -1.92
N VAL A 118 2.56 4.38 -2.47
CA VAL A 118 3.66 5.09 -1.81
C VAL A 118 3.06 6.25 -1.05
N GLU A 119 3.30 6.27 0.25
CA GLU A 119 2.96 7.38 1.14
C GLU A 119 4.19 8.23 1.41
N ILE A 120 3.99 9.54 1.47
CA ILE A 120 4.93 10.51 2.04
C ILE A 120 4.23 11.22 3.18
N GLY A 121 4.85 11.20 4.35
CA GLY A 121 4.25 11.76 5.54
C GLY A 121 5.26 12.44 6.47
N TYR A 122 4.72 12.98 7.53
CA TYR A 122 5.44 13.68 8.59
C TYR A 122 5.06 13.09 9.95
N TYR A 123 6.06 12.84 10.80
CA TYR A 123 5.83 12.41 12.16
C TYR A 123 6.25 13.47 13.18
N LYS A 124 5.60 13.43 14.33
CA LYS A 124 5.87 14.30 15.46
C LYS A 124 5.84 13.49 16.75
N VAL A 125 6.86 13.67 17.58
CA VAL A 125 6.91 13.15 18.96
C VAL A 125 6.82 14.32 19.91
N VAL A 126 5.91 14.23 20.88
CA VAL A 126 5.74 15.22 21.93
C VAL A 126 5.99 14.61 23.30
N ASP A 127 6.43 15.41 24.27
CA ASP A 127 6.57 15.03 25.66
C ASP A 127 5.24 15.17 26.44
N ALA A 128 5.28 14.92 27.76
CA ALA A 128 4.14 15.04 28.65
C ALA A 128 3.53 16.44 28.72
N THR A 129 4.29 17.49 28.35
CA THR A 129 3.85 18.89 28.29
C THR A 129 3.30 19.29 26.94
N ASN A 130 3.20 18.30 25.98
CA ASN A 130 2.84 18.53 24.59
C ASN A 130 3.86 19.36 23.78
N THR A 131 5.11 19.43 24.27
CA THR A 131 6.21 20.08 23.56
C THR A 131 6.81 19.10 22.56
N ALA A 132 7.02 19.55 21.31
CA ALA A 132 7.66 18.73 20.29
C ALA A 132 9.14 18.49 20.65
N ILE A 133 9.52 17.21 20.79
CA ILE A 133 10.88 16.78 21.12
C ILE A 133 11.58 16.06 19.96
N ASN A 134 10.83 15.60 18.98
CA ASN A 134 11.35 15.07 17.72
C ASN A 134 10.32 15.24 16.61
N THR A 135 10.77 15.52 15.41
CA THR A 135 9.98 15.58 14.19
C THR A 135 10.77 14.99 13.04
N GLY A 136 10.09 14.64 11.97
CA GLY A 136 10.75 14.15 10.77
C GLY A 136 9.78 13.74 9.69
N ASN A 137 10.36 13.27 8.59
CA ASN A 137 9.62 12.82 7.44
C ASN A 137 9.75 11.30 7.30
N TYR A 138 8.76 10.69 6.70
CA TYR A 138 8.79 9.27 6.40
C TYR A 138 8.21 8.98 5.02
N MET A 139 8.58 7.83 4.48
CA MET A 139 8.03 7.26 3.26
C MET A 139 7.71 5.79 3.51
N VAL A 140 6.53 5.36 3.10
CA VAL A 140 6.09 3.97 3.20
C VAL A 140 5.60 3.47 1.86
N LEU A 141 6.02 2.25 1.50
CA LEU A 141 5.42 1.47 0.44
C LEU A 141 4.44 0.49 1.07
N PHE A 142 3.16 0.68 0.79
CA PHE A 142 2.10 -0.27 1.11
C PHE A 142 1.79 -1.18 -0.07
N GLU A 143 1.44 -2.40 0.24
CA GLU A 143 0.88 -3.37 -0.68
C GLU A 143 -0.47 -3.87 -0.14
N LYS A 144 -1.45 -4.07 -1.01
CA LYS A 144 -2.75 -4.61 -0.64
C LYS A 144 -2.66 -6.13 -0.59
N ARG A 145 -2.73 -6.70 0.62
CA ARG A 145 -2.75 -8.13 0.89
C ARG A 145 -4.03 -8.47 1.64
N ASP A 146 -4.76 -9.48 1.20
CA ASP A 146 -6.05 -9.87 1.78
C ASP A 146 -7.01 -8.66 1.92
N ASN A 147 -7.05 -7.83 0.87
CA ASN A 147 -7.86 -6.61 0.78
C ASN A 147 -7.55 -5.52 1.84
N LYS A 148 -6.36 -5.55 2.46
CA LYS A 148 -5.88 -4.57 3.42
C LYS A 148 -4.50 -4.06 3.02
N TYR A 149 -4.26 -2.76 3.16
CA TYR A 149 -2.92 -2.22 3.00
C TYR A 149 -2.04 -2.62 4.19
N VAL A 150 -0.85 -3.15 3.89
CA VAL A 150 0.21 -3.46 4.86
C VAL A 150 1.53 -2.86 4.39
N SER A 151 2.31 -2.32 5.30
CA SER A 151 3.65 -1.79 5.00
C SER A 151 4.58 -2.93 4.62
N VAL A 152 5.20 -2.82 3.44
CA VAL A 152 6.23 -3.76 2.97
C VAL A 152 7.62 -3.16 3.01
N ARG A 153 7.73 -1.83 2.85
CA ARG A 153 8.98 -1.07 3.01
C ARG A 153 8.67 0.27 3.63
N ASP A 154 9.44 0.66 4.60
CA ASP A 154 9.38 2.00 5.16
C ASP A 154 10.76 2.59 5.43
N MET A 155 10.82 3.88 5.47
CA MET A 155 12.00 4.63 5.89
C MET A 155 11.59 5.94 6.55
N SER A 156 12.41 6.38 7.49
CA SER A 156 12.22 7.66 8.15
C SER A 156 13.53 8.41 8.36
N ALA A 157 13.42 9.74 8.40
CA ALA A 157 14.52 10.63 8.70
C ALA A 157 14.06 11.70 9.71
N SER A 158 14.86 11.91 10.75
CA SER A 158 14.61 12.96 11.75
C SER A 158 15.06 14.32 11.24
N ASP A 159 14.31 15.35 11.61
CA ASP A 159 14.68 16.77 11.40
C ASP A 159 15.68 17.25 12.46
N MET A 160 15.94 16.45 13.51
CA MET A 160 16.88 16.82 14.56
C MET A 160 18.32 16.86 14.01
N PRO A 161 19.14 17.83 14.44
CA PRO A 161 20.55 17.87 14.09
C PRO A 161 21.25 16.55 14.44
N ARG A 162 22.22 16.15 13.62
CA ARG A 162 23.13 15.04 13.96
C ARG A 162 24.12 15.58 14.99
N GLU A 163 24.22 14.92 16.13
CA GLU A 163 25.30 15.12 17.07
C GLU A 163 26.61 14.50 16.55
#